data_c9ce05fb63ea03b366e5e1522377816b
#
_entry.id   c9ce05fb63ea03b366e5e1522377816b
#
_cell.length_a   1.000
_cell.length_b   1.000
_cell.length_c   1.000
_cell.angle_alpha   90.00
_cell.angle_beta   90.00
_cell.angle_gamma   90.00
#
_symmetry.space_group_name_H-M   'P 1'
#
loop_
_entity.id
_entity.type
_entity.pdbx_description
1 polymer ?
#
loop_
_entity_poly.entity_id
_entity_poly.type
_entity_poly.pdbx_seq_one_letter_code
_entity_poly.pdbx_strand_id
1 'polypeptide(L)' 'MELRQLQYFVAVVDAGSFSRAAVVLDLAQPSLSRQIALLEADLGQRLLVRTGRGVTPTDAGE' A
#
# COMPACT_ATOMS: atom_id res chain seq x y z
N MET A 1 -1.48 -1.87 -14.06
CA MET A 1 -1.35 -0.91 -12.94
C MET A 1 -2.24 0.30 -13.21
N GLU A 2 -3.02 0.70 -12.23
CA GLU A 2 -3.90 1.84 -12.33
C GLU A 2 -3.36 3.00 -11.50
N LEU A 3 -3.68 4.23 -11.92
CA LEU A 3 -3.30 5.42 -11.16
C LEU A 3 -3.82 5.36 -9.73
N ARG A 4 -5.05 4.86 -9.55
CA ARG A 4 -5.65 4.71 -8.22
C ARG A 4 -4.80 3.84 -7.30
N GLN A 5 -4.23 2.76 -7.83
CA GLN A 5 -3.37 1.87 -7.05
C GLN A 5 -2.10 2.59 -6.60
N LEU A 6 -1.53 3.43 -7.46
CA LEU A 6 -0.37 4.24 -7.07
C LEU A 6 -0.73 5.25 -5.98
N GLN A 7 -1.90 5.86 -6.07
CA GLN A 7 -2.38 6.79 -5.05
C GLN A 7 -2.55 6.08 -3.70
N TYR A 8 -3.09 4.86 -3.72
CA TYR A 8 -3.25 4.05 -2.51
C TYR A 8 -1.89 3.70 -1.92
N PHE A 9 -0.93 3.33 -2.77
CA PHE A 9 0.42 3.01 -2.33
C PHE A 9 1.06 4.21 -1.61
N VAL A 10 0.99 5.38 -2.20
CA VAL A 10 1.54 6.60 -1.59
C VAL A 10 0.86 6.89 -0.24
N ALA A 11 -0.46 6.73 -0.17
CA ALA A 11 -1.19 6.94 1.07
C ALA A 11 -0.74 5.99 2.17
N VAL A 12 -0.49 4.72 1.83
CA VAL A 12 -0.02 3.73 2.81
C VAL A 12 1.37 4.10 3.31
N VAL A 13 2.27 4.49 2.42
CA VAL A 13 3.63 4.89 2.79
C VAL A 13 3.58 6.13 3.70
N ASP A 14 2.80 7.14 3.33
CA ASP A 14 2.69 8.37 4.10
C ASP A 14 2.11 8.11 5.49
N ALA A 15 1.10 7.26 5.58
CA ALA A 15 0.47 6.93 6.85
C ALA A 15 1.31 5.97 7.69
N GLY A 16 2.18 5.19 7.05
CA GLY A 16 2.98 4.18 7.72
C GLY A 16 2.16 2.98 8.20
N SER A 17 0.91 2.85 7.75
CA SER A 17 -0.01 1.83 8.23
C SER A 17 -1.15 1.65 7.24
N PHE A 18 -1.53 0.39 6.98
CA PHE A 18 -2.71 0.10 6.17
C PHE A 18 -3.99 0.59 6.84
N SER A 19 -4.09 0.43 8.15
CA SER A 19 -5.29 0.84 8.89
C SER A 19 -5.51 2.35 8.78
N ARG A 20 -4.46 3.14 8.98
CA ARG A 20 -4.57 4.60 8.89
C ARG A 20 -4.85 5.06 7.47
N ALA A 21 -4.18 4.45 6.49
CA ALA A 21 -4.41 4.80 5.10
C ALA A 21 -5.85 4.49 4.69
N ALA A 22 -6.39 3.37 5.15
CA ALA A 22 -7.78 3.00 4.86
C ALA A 22 -8.76 4.05 5.38
N VAL A 23 -8.52 4.58 6.58
CA VAL A 23 -9.35 5.65 7.14
C VAL A 23 -9.26 6.90 6.28
N VAL A 24 -8.04 7.32 5.91
CA VAL A 24 -7.84 8.52 5.08
C VAL A 24 -8.51 8.37 3.73
N LEU A 25 -8.45 7.18 3.14
CA LEU A 25 -9.01 6.91 1.82
C LEU A 25 -10.50 6.54 1.85
N ASP A 26 -11.07 6.41 3.04
CA ASP A 26 -12.45 5.97 3.23
C ASP A 26 -12.71 4.61 2.60
N LEU A 27 -11.80 3.67 2.85
CA LEU A 27 -11.87 2.31 2.35
C LEU A 27 -11.81 1.31 3.49
N ALA A 28 -12.36 0.11 3.25
CA ALA A 28 -12.12 -1.01 4.15
C ALA A 28 -10.66 -1.48 3.98
N GLN A 29 -10.01 -1.80 5.08
CA GLN A 29 -8.62 -2.23 5.04
C GLN A 29 -8.38 -3.44 4.11
N PRO A 30 -9.26 -4.48 4.11
CA PRO A 30 -9.06 -5.59 3.18
C PRO A 30 -9.08 -5.18 1.71
N SER A 31 -9.92 -4.20 1.36
CA SER A 31 -9.97 -3.67 0.00
C SER A 31 -8.67 -2.98 -0.38
N LEU A 32 -8.14 -2.16 0.53
CA LEU A 32 -6.88 -1.46 0.32
C LEU A 32 -5.73 -2.46 0.17
N SER A 33 -5.66 -3.46 1.04
CA SER A 33 -4.62 -4.49 0.97
C SER A 33 -4.67 -5.25 -0.35
N ARG A 34 -5.87 -5.53 -0.85
CA ARG A 34 -6.04 -6.21 -2.14
C ARG A 34 -5.51 -5.36 -3.28
N GLN A 35 -5.81 -4.06 -3.29
CA GLN A 35 -5.34 -3.17 -4.35
C GLN A 35 -3.82 -3.08 -4.37
N ILE A 36 -3.20 -3.02 -3.21
CA ILE A 36 -1.73 -2.98 -3.12
C ILE A 36 -1.15 -4.32 -3.60
N ALA A 37 -1.76 -5.45 -3.24
CA ALA A 37 -1.30 -6.76 -3.71
C ALA A 37 -1.38 -6.87 -5.22
N LEU A 38 -2.44 -6.35 -5.84
CA LEU A 38 -2.59 -6.34 -7.29
C LEU A 38 -1.52 -5.48 -7.95
N LEU A 39 -1.21 -4.33 -7.36
CA LEU A 39 -0.15 -3.46 -7.86
C LEU A 39 1.21 -4.16 -7.81
N GLU A 40 1.52 -4.81 -6.70
CA GLU A 40 2.76 -5.55 -6.55
C GLU A 40 2.85 -6.69 -7.57
N ALA A 41 1.73 -7.39 -7.80
CA ALA A 41 1.68 -8.47 -8.78
C ALA A 41 1.92 -7.95 -10.21
N ASP A 42 1.33 -6.81 -10.55
CA ASP A 42 1.53 -6.19 -11.86
C ASP A 42 2.99 -5.84 -12.11
N LEU A 43 3.67 -5.34 -11.10
CA LEU A 43 5.07 -4.93 -11.21
C LEU A 43 6.04 -6.09 -11.01
N GLY A 44 5.55 -7.23 -10.55
CA GLY A 44 6.40 -8.39 -10.27
C GLY A 44 7.37 -8.15 -9.12
N GLN A 45 7.07 -7.20 -8.25
CA GLN A 45 7.97 -6.83 -7.14
C GLN A 45 7.16 -6.48 -5.91
N ARG A 46 7.75 -6.73 -4.76
CA ARG A 46 7.19 -6.32 -3.49
C ARG A 46 7.55 -4.86 -3.24
N LEU A 47 6.55 -4.03 -2.99
CA LEU A 47 6.73 -2.60 -2.78
C LEU A 47 6.70 -2.20 -1.31
N LEU A 48 6.05 -3.01 -0.47
CA LEU A 48 5.87 -2.71 0.95
C LEU A 48 6.25 -3.92 1.80
N VAL A 49 6.80 -3.66 2.96
CA VAL A 49 7.09 -4.68 3.96
C VAL A 49 6.35 -4.31 5.24
N ARG A 50 5.60 -5.27 5.78
CA ARG A 50 4.92 -5.09 7.07
C ARG A 50 5.90 -5.40 8.20
N THR A 51 5.95 -4.51 9.17
CA THR A 51 6.79 -4.66 10.36
C THR A 51 5.93 -4.57 11.60
N GLY A 52 6.49 -4.85 12.77
CA GLY A 52 5.77 -4.69 14.03
C GLY A 52 5.40 -3.25 14.33
N ARG A 53 5.99 -2.28 13.64
CA ARG A 53 5.72 -0.86 13.81
C ARG A 53 4.82 -0.27 12.72
N GLY A 54 4.43 -1.09 11.74
CA GLY A 54 3.62 -0.63 10.63
C GLY A 54 4.14 -1.13 9.31
N VAL A 55 4.24 -0.25 8.33
CA VAL A 55 4.61 -0.59 6.95
C VAL A 55 5.72 0.33 6.48
N THR A 56 6.73 -0.23 5.82
CA THR A 56 7.79 0.55 5.18
C THR A 56 7.93 0.15 3.72
N PRO A 57 8.35 1.07 2.82
CA PRO A 57 8.59 0.70 1.44
C PRO A 57 9.85 -0.15 1.31
N THR A 58 9.85 -1.02 0.29
CA THR A 58 11.07 -1.72 -0.13
C THR A 58 11.90 -0.79 -1.00
N ASP A 59 13.12 -1.21 -1.38
CA ASP A 59 13.94 -0.43 -2.31
C ASP A 59 13.21 -0.20 -3.63
N ALA A 60 12.42 -1.16 -4.09
CA ALA A 60 11.64 -1.01 -5.32
C ALA A 60 10.50 -0.01 -5.18
N GLY A 61 10.01 0.21 -3.95
CA GLY A 61 8.90 1.12 -3.67
C GLY A 61 9.33 2.55 -3.37
N GLU A 62 10.61 2.78 -3.19
CA GLU A 62 11.13 4.12 -2.91
C GLU A 62 11.24 4.99 -4.15
#